data_2f5ade7986af2f16463b61ad8cf19375
#
_entry.id   2f5ade7986af2f16463b61ad8cf19375
#
_cell.length_a   1.000
_cell.length_b   1.000
_cell.length_c   1.000
_cell.angle_alpha   90.00
_cell.angle_beta   90.00
_cell.angle_gamma   90.00
#
_symmetry.space_group_name_H-M   'P 1'
#
loop_
_entity.id
_entity.type
_entity.pdbx_description
1 polymer ?
#
loop_
_entity_poly.entity_id
_entity_poly.type
_entity_poly.pdbx_seq_one_letter_code
_entity_poly.pdbx_strand_id
1 'polypeptide(L)'
;MKINFAAIKFRPSLSSEPVVIEDIHKQIADVIWQRKEVAAGKFALKLYDNPEVEVDETEKGYIREAVGEFRQWVAAPILELFED
;
A
#
# COMPACT_ATOMS: atom_id res chain seq x y z
N MET A 1 3.20 10.81 7.85
CA MET A 1 4.16 10.24 6.89
C MET A 1 3.58 10.29 5.50
N LYS A 2 4.33 10.75 4.54
CA LYS A 2 3.88 10.81 3.14
C LYS A 2 4.45 9.63 2.36
N ILE A 3 3.58 8.94 1.64
CA ILE A 3 3.96 7.77 0.85
C ILE A 3 3.55 7.99 -0.60
N ASN A 4 4.46 7.75 -1.54
CA ASN A 4 4.16 7.75 -2.95
C ASN A 4 4.23 6.30 -3.46
N PHE A 5 3.09 5.65 -3.59
CA PHE A 5 3.03 4.26 -4.03
C PHE A 5 3.52 4.08 -5.47
N ALA A 6 3.42 5.11 -6.30
CA ALA A 6 3.90 5.05 -7.67
C ALA A 6 5.43 5.02 -7.76
N ALA A 7 6.14 5.39 -6.70
CA ALA A 7 7.61 5.41 -6.67
C ALA A 7 8.22 4.16 -6.04
N ILE A 8 7.40 3.25 -5.49
CA ILE A 8 7.89 2.05 -4.83
C ILE A 8 8.35 1.04 -5.87
N LYS A 9 9.53 0.47 -5.68
CA LYS A 9 10.08 -0.55 -6.56
C LYS A 9 9.83 -1.94 -5.99
N PHE A 10 9.36 -2.84 -6.85
CA PHE A 10 9.07 -4.23 -6.50
C PHE A 10 9.94 -5.16 -7.32
N ARG A 11 10.26 -6.31 -6.77
CA ARG A 11 11.11 -7.30 -7.43
C ARG A 11 10.35 -8.63 -7.54
N PRO A 12 9.69 -8.89 -8.68
CA PRO A 12 8.82 -10.07 -8.85
C PRO A 12 9.54 -11.41 -8.77
N SER A 13 10.83 -11.43 -9.11
CA SER A 13 11.66 -12.63 -8.98
C SER A 13 13.08 -12.22 -8.60
N LEU A 14 13.85 -13.20 -8.11
CA LEU A 14 15.24 -12.94 -7.71
C LEU A 14 16.13 -12.51 -8.88
N SER A 15 15.78 -12.92 -10.09
CA SER A 15 16.54 -12.60 -11.29
C SER A 15 16.04 -11.37 -12.03
N SER A 16 14.89 -10.80 -11.64
CA SER A 16 14.33 -9.63 -12.31
C SER A 16 14.87 -8.33 -11.75
N GLU A 17 14.84 -7.28 -12.57
CA GLU A 17 15.14 -5.94 -12.13
C GLU A 17 13.92 -5.36 -11.39
N PRO A 18 14.14 -4.39 -10.48
CA PRO A 18 13.02 -3.73 -9.79
C PRO A 18 12.08 -3.06 -10.78
N VAL A 19 10.78 -3.20 -10.53
CA VAL A 19 9.72 -2.63 -11.37
C VAL A 19 8.72 -1.85 -10.52
N VAL A 20 8.00 -0.92 -11.15
CA VAL A 20 6.91 -0.18 -10.53
C VAL A 20 5.60 -0.86 -10.91
N ILE A 21 4.69 -0.98 -9.95
CA ILE A 21 3.32 -1.43 -10.21
C ILE A 21 2.42 -0.19 -10.19
N GLU A 22 1.93 0.21 -11.36
CA GLU A 22 1.21 1.47 -11.52
C GLU A 22 -0.05 1.60 -10.68
N ASP A 23 -0.77 0.50 -10.48
CA ASP A 23 -2.06 0.51 -9.79
C ASP A 23 -2.01 -0.14 -8.41
N ILE A 24 -0.84 -0.28 -7.81
CA ILE A 24 -0.72 -0.93 -6.50
C ILE A 24 -1.55 -0.20 -5.43
N HIS A 25 -1.62 1.12 -5.50
CA HIS A 25 -2.43 1.90 -4.56
C HIS A 25 -3.92 1.56 -4.67
N LYS A 26 -4.39 1.28 -5.88
CA LYS A 26 -5.80 0.89 -6.10
C LYS A 26 -6.07 -0.51 -5.55
N GLN A 27 -5.14 -1.43 -5.72
CA GLN A 27 -5.26 -2.80 -5.19
C GLN A 27 -5.29 -2.79 -3.67
N ILE A 28 -4.43 -2.00 -3.04
CA ILE A 28 -4.41 -1.83 -1.59
C ILE A 28 -5.71 -1.18 -1.12
N ALA A 29 -6.16 -0.14 -1.82
CA ALA A 29 -7.40 0.55 -1.48
C ALA A 29 -8.61 -0.39 -1.54
N ASP A 30 -8.67 -1.27 -2.53
CA ASP A 30 -9.76 -2.25 -2.65
C ASP A 30 -9.81 -3.19 -1.44
N VAL A 31 -8.66 -3.61 -0.92
CA VAL A 31 -8.62 -4.45 0.28
C VAL A 31 -9.09 -3.66 1.50
N ILE A 32 -8.61 -2.43 1.66
CA ILE A 32 -9.02 -1.56 2.79
C ILE A 32 -10.51 -1.25 2.72
N TRP A 33 -11.05 -1.09 1.53
CA TRP A 33 -12.48 -0.82 1.32
C TRP A 33 -13.40 -1.89 1.91
N GLN A 34 -12.90 -3.12 2.04
CA GLN A 34 -13.68 -4.23 2.60
C GLN A 34 -13.76 -4.20 4.12
N ARG A 35 -13.06 -3.29 4.78
CA ARG A 35 -13.10 -3.18 6.24
C ARG A 35 -14.42 -2.57 6.69
N LYS A 36 -14.75 -2.80 7.96
CA LYS A 36 -16.02 -2.31 8.54
C LYS A 36 -15.94 -0.88 9.02
N GLU A 37 -14.74 -0.36 9.32
CA GLU A 37 -14.57 0.97 9.87
C GLU A 37 -14.84 2.04 8.79
N VAL A 38 -15.66 3.04 9.15
CA VAL A 38 -15.95 4.15 8.24
C VAL A 38 -14.67 4.93 7.87
N ALA A 39 -13.78 5.12 8.85
CA ALA A 39 -12.53 5.81 8.63
C ALA A 39 -11.64 5.07 7.61
N ALA A 40 -11.65 3.74 7.64
CA ALA A 40 -10.92 2.93 6.67
C ALA A 40 -11.48 3.13 5.26
N GLY A 41 -12.79 3.18 5.12
CA GLY A 41 -13.44 3.44 3.83
C GLY A 41 -13.07 4.81 3.26
N LYS A 42 -13.03 5.83 4.10
CA LYS A 42 -12.62 7.18 3.68
C LYS A 42 -11.16 7.20 3.20
N PHE A 43 -10.29 6.51 3.92
CA PHE A 43 -8.89 6.40 3.52
C PHE A 43 -8.75 5.63 2.20
N ALA A 44 -9.52 4.55 2.03
CA ALA A 44 -9.49 3.77 0.79
C ALA A 44 -9.88 4.61 -0.42
N LEU A 45 -10.91 5.44 -0.31
CA LEU A 45 -11.33 6.34 -1.37
C LEU A 45 -10.23 7.34 -1.74
N LYS A 46 -9.60 7.93 -0.73
CA LYS A 46 -8.50 8.86 -0.92
C LYS A 46 -7.30 8.19 -1.61
N LEU A 47 -6.94 6.99 -1.16
CA LEU A 47 -5.83 6.25 -1.72
C LEU A 47 -6.12 5.80 -3.17
N TYR A 48 -7.34 5.37 -3.44
CA TYR A 48 -7.73 4.92 -4.78
C TYR A 48 -7.54 6.03 -5.82
N ASP A 49 -7.85 7.28 -5.45
CA ASP A 49 -7.77 8.40 -6.36
C ASP A 49 -6.36 9.00 -6.48
N ASN A 50 -5.46 8.67 -5.56
CA ASN A 50 -4.14 9.32 -5.53
C ASN A 50 -3.08 8.37 -4.98
N PRO A 51 -2.06 8.04 -5.80
CA PRO A 51 -0.97 7.16 -5.33
C PRO A 51 -0.07 7.80 -4.29
N GLU A 52 -0.10 9.13 -4.15
CA GLU A 52 0.68 9.84 -3.15
C GLU A 52 -0.24 10.37 -2.06
N VAL A 53 -0.08 9.87 -0.84
CA VAL A 53 -0.97 10.18 0.27
C VAL A 53 -0.20 10.42 1.56
N GLU A 54 -0.79 11.27 2.42
CA GLU A 54 -0.34 11.44 3.80
C GLU A 54 -0.99 10.34 4.64
N VAL A 55 -0.21 9.69 5.49
CA VAL A 55 -0.64 8.51 6.26
C VAL A 55 -0.33 8.70 7.73
N ASP A 56 -1.34 8.57 8.59
CA ASP A 56 -1.15 8.59 10.05
C ASP A 56 -0.94 7.16 10.58
N GLU A 57 -0.77 7.02 11.90
CA GLU A 57 -0.49 5.72 12.52
C GLU A 57 -1.64 4.73 12.36
N THR A 58 -2.89 5.20 12.41
CA THR A 58 -4.05 4.36 12.21
C THR A 58 -4.11 3.85 10.77
N GLU A 59 -3.86 4.74 9.82
CA GLU A 59 -3.86 4.40 8.40
C GLU A 59 -2.72 3.47 8.03
N LYS A 60 -1.56 3.60 8.68
CA LYS A 60 -0.46 2.63 8.52
C LYS A 60 -0.93 1.23 8.93
N GLY A 61 -1.73 1.13 9.99
CA GLY A 61 -2.32 -0.14 10.41
C GLY A 61 -3.19 -0.76 9.33
N TYR A 62 -4.02 0.04 8.67
CA TYR A 62 -4.86 -0.44 7.56
C TYR A 62 -3.99 -0.96 6.42
N ILE A 63 -2.93 -0.24 6.08
CA ILE A 63 -2.02 -0.66 5.00
C ILE A 63 -1.30 -1.95 5.37
N ARG A 64 -0.79 -2.07 6.60
CA ARG A 64 -0.11 -3.29 7.06
C ARG A 64 -1.00 -4.52 6.92
N GLU A 65 -2.25 -4.41 7.34
CA GLU A 65 -3.19 -5.52 7.23
C GLU A 65 -3.55 -5.83 5.78
N ALA A 66 -3.73 -4.79 4.97
CA ALA A 66 -4.07 -4.97 3.55
C ALA A 66 -2.93 -5.67 2.79
N VAL A 67 -1.69 -5.23 2.98
CA VAL A 67 -0.55 -5.82 2.25
C VAL A 67 -0.25 -7.24 2.71
N GLY A 68 -0.73 -7.65 3.88
CA GLY A 68 -0.65 -9.03 4.33
C GLY A 68 -1.37 -10.02 3.41
N GLU A 69 -2.28 -9.55 2.56
CA GLU A 69 -2.97 -10.38 1.58
C GLU A 69 -2.22 -10.50 0.25
N PHE A 70 -1.15 -9.76 0.08
CA PHE A 70 -0.33 -9.80 -1.13
C PHE A 70 0.89 -10.70 -0.95
N ARG A 71 1.52 -11.03 -2.07
CA ARG A 71 2.77 -11.79 -2.04
C ARG A 71 3.85 -10.99 -1.33
N GLN A 72 4.81 -11.69 -0.71
CA GLN A 72 5.82 -11.02 0.11
C GLN A 72 6.68 -10.04 -0.70
N TRP A 73 6.90 -10.28 -1.98
CA TRP A 73 7.68 -9.36 -2.80
C TRP A 73 6.93 -8.05 -3.09
N VAL A 74 5.60 -8.02 -2.88
CA VAL A 74 4.80 -6.80 -2.89
C VAL A 74 4.74 -6.19 -1.49
N ALA A 75 4.47 -7.01 -0.48
CA ALA A 75 4.29 -6.52 0.89
C ALA A 75 5.57 -5.96 1.50
N ALA A 76 6.69 -6.65 1.32
CA ALA A 76 7.94 -6.27 2.00
C ALA A 76 8.41 -4.85 1.67
N PRO A 77 8.47 -4.41 0.41
CA PRO A 77 8.89 -3.04 0.11
C PRO A 77 7.99 -1.98 0.74
N ILE A 78 6.69 -2.27 0.87
CA ILE A 78 5.74 -1.33 1.47
C ILE A 78 5.95 -1.29 2.99
N LEU A 79 6.08 -2.46 3.63
CA LEU A 79 6.28 -2.53 5.08
C LEU A 79 7.59 -1.90 5.52
N GLU A 80 8.63 -2.00 4.69
CA GLU A 80 9.91 -1.37 4.97
C GLU A 80 9.82 0.15 5.11
N LEU A 81 8.84 0.79 4.46
CA LEU A 81 8.63 2.22 4.59
C LEU A 81 8.20 2.62 6.00
N PHE A 82 7.63 1.69 6.76
CA PHE A 82 7.14 1.93 8.10
C PHE A 82 8.16 1.58 9.19
N GLU A 83 9.30 1.04 8.81
CA GLU A 83 10.38 0.71 9.73
C GLU A 83 11.37 1.87 9.82
N ASP A 84 11.78 2.16 11.01
CA ASP A 84 12.78 3.22 11.28
C ASP A 84 14.21 2.68 11.29
#